data_5c18a42cb3676ca3c2542d1f201b5fd3
#
_entry.id   5c18a42cb3676ca3c2542d1f201b5fd3
#
_cell.length_a   1.000
_cell.length_b   1.000
_cell.length_c   1.000
_cell.angle_alpha   90.00
_cell.angle_beta   90.00
_cell.angle_gamma   90.00
#
_symmetry.space_group_name_H-M   'P 1'
#
loop_
_entity.id
_entity.type
_entity.pdbx_description
1 polymer ?
#
loop_
_entity_poly.entity_id
_entity_poly.type
_entity_poly.pdbx_seq_one_letter_code
_entity_poly.pdbx_strand_id
1 'polypeptide(L)'
;MNYNHELWSEYTSDNQSELQLDLSKFIYHITLGLGATSVIEAGCNVGNNLSAFPESFNVTGMDMNKSALEIAQKNFSNFTFYEDDIKATNFPDSHFDVVFTRGVLIHIPQSDLDKTLQEFIRISKKWIFNLEYFGEDGKMINWERGDNLLWYRNMKEQWKKFDVEIMSDFEIPVELDKNKCRFTLVRKI
;
A
#
# COMPACT_ATOMS: atom_id res chain seq x y z
N MET A 1 -5.51 -8.71 15.46
CA MET A 1 -5.94 -7.41 16.06
C MET A 1 -7.30 -7.11 15.48
N ASN A 2 -8.27 -6.70 16.29
CA ASN A 2 -9.55 -6.26 15.74
C ASN A 2 -9.36 -4.91 15.07
N TYR A 3 -9.85 -4.75 13.85
CA TYR A 3 -9.85 -3.48 13.14
C TYR A 3 -10.63 -2.43 13.95
N ASN A 4 -10.00 -1.31 14.24
CA ASN A 4 -10.63 -0.20 14.97
C ASN A 4 -11.21 0.81 13.98
N HIS A 5 -12.49 0.63 13.61
CA HIS A 5 -13.20 1.48 12.66
C HIS A 5 -13.19 2.98 13.05
N GLU A 6 -13.33 3.29 14.33
CA GLU A 6 -13.38 4.67 14.82
C GLU A 6 -12.03 5.37 14.59
N LEU A 7 -10.93 4.75 15.02
CA LEU A 7 -9.56 5.25 14.82
C LEU A 7 -9.28 5.57 13.35
N TRP A 8 -9.59 4.63 12.46
CA TRP A 8 -9.28 4.80 11.03
C TRP A 8 -10.21 5.79 10.33
N SER A 9 -11.44 5.95 10.82
CA SER A 9 -12.36 6.99 10.33
C SER A 9 -11.90 8.39 10.73
N GLU A 10 -11.43 8.57 11.97
CA GLU A 10 -10.79 9.81 12.41
C GLU A 10 -9.53 10.12 11.63
N TYR A 11 -8.63 9.12 11.47
CA TYR A 11 -7.41 9.27 10.67
C TYR A 11 -7.73 9.74 9.25
N THR A 12 -8.73 9.13 8.61
CA THR A 12 -9.17 9.52 7.27
C THR A 12 -9.66 10.96 7.23
N SER A 13 -10.48 11.38 8.20
CA SER A 13 -10.99 12.74 8.29
C SER A 13 -9.89 13.79 8.36
N ASP A 14 -8.85 13.52 9.17
CA ASP A 14 -7.73 14.43 9.37
C ASP A 14 -6.79 14.51 8.16
N ASN A 15 -6.71 13.44 7.36
CA ASN A 15 -5.73 13.32 6.27
C ASN A 15 -6.34 13.37 4.85
N GLN A 16 -7.64 13.67 4.70
CA GLN A 16 -8.32 13.74 3.39
C GLN A 16 -7.65 14.69 2.39
N SER A 17 -7.06 15.77 2.85
CA SER A 17 -6.51 16.85 2.00
C SER A 17 -5.04 16.67 1.62
N GLU A 18 -4.34 15.65 2.13
CA GLU A 18 -2.93 15.42 1.84
C GLU A 18 -2.68 14.78 0.48
N LEU A 19 -3.05 15.48 -0.59
CA LEU A 19 -2.70 15.08 -1.94
C LEU A 19 -1.22 15.32 -2.21
N GLN A 20 -0.41 14.25 -2.25
CA GLN A 20 1.00 14.29 -2.63
C GLN A 20 1.14 13.94 -4.12
N LEU A 21 0.86 14.92 -4.98
CA LEU A 21 0.79 14.70 -6.43
C LEU A 21 2.10 14.14 -7.02
N ASP A 22 3.25 14.59 -6.54
CA ASP A 22 4.55 14.12 -7.08
C ASP A 22 4.84 12.68 -6.66
N LEU A 23 4.42 12.26 -5.47
CA LEU A 23 4.49 10.87 -5.05
C LEU A 23 3.53 9.99 -5.86
N SER A 24 2.30 10.45 -6.11
CA SER A 24 1.35 9.74 -6.98
C SER A 24 1.88 9.58 -8.41
N LYS A 25 2.51 10.62 -8.98
CA LYS A 25 3.20 10.55 -10.28
C LYS A 25 4.35 9.54 -10.27
N PHE A 26 5.15 9.52 -9.20
CA PHE A 26 6.22 8.54 -9.04
C PHE A 26 5.66 7.11 -9.06
N ILE A 27 4.60 6.83 -8.30
CA ILE A 27 3.92 5.52 -8.26
C ILE A 27 3.40 5.14 -9.66
N TYR A 28 2.74 6.07 -10.34
CA TYR A 28 2.25 5.85 -11.70
C TYR A 28 3.38 5.55 -12.69
N HIS A 29 4.47 6.32 -12.69
CA HIS A 29 5.59 6.11 -13.61
C HIS A 29 6.34 4.81 -13.34
N ILE A 30 6.49 4.39 -12.09
CA ILE A 30 7.03 3.06 -11.76
C ILE A 30 6.09 1.97 -12.34
N THR A 31 4.80 2.06 -12.07
CA THR A 31 3.80 1.09 -12.58
C THR A 31 3.82 0.99 -14.11
N LEU A 32 3.88 2.13 -14.78
CA LEU A 32 3.98 2.20 -16.25
C LEU A 32 5.31 1.60 -16.77
N GLY A 33 6.44 1.93 -16.11
CA GLY A 33 7.77 1.41 -16.46
C GLY A 33 7.90 -0.10 -16.29
N LEU A 34 7.10 -0.72 -15.42
CA LEU A 34 6.99 -2.16 -15.26
C LEU A 34 6.15 -2.85 -16.37
N GLY A 35 5.58 -2.07 -17.28
CA GLY A 35 4.73 -2.57 -18.36
C GLY A 35 3.35 -3.04 -17.89
N ALA A 36 2.90 -2.55 -16.74
CA ALA A 36 1.62 -2.93 -16.15
C ALA A 36 0.45 -2.22 -16.85
N THR A 37 -0.69 -2.90 -16.88
CA THR A 37 -1.98 -2.37 -17.33
C THR A 37 -3.06 -2.42 -16.25
N SER A 38 -2.80 -3.15 -15.18
CA SER A 38 -3.66 -3.26 -14.02
C SER A 38 -2.86 -3.10 -12.72
N VAL A 39 -3.41 -2.35 -11.77
CA VAL A 39 -2.78 -2.08 -10.48
C VAL A 39 -3.79 -2.11 -9.34
N ILE A 40 -3.37 -2.61 -8.18
CA ILE A 40 -4.12 -2.45 -6.94
C ILE A 40 -3.27 -1.78 -5.87
N GLU A 41 -3.83 -0.76 -5.21
CA GLU A 41 -3.33 -0.25 -3.95
C GLU A 41 -4.04 -0.94 -2.79
N ALA A 42 -3.28 -1.69 -1.98
CA ALA A 42 -3.78 -2.33 -0.77
C ALA A 42 -3.62 -1.37 0.42
N GLY A 43 -4.75 -0.97 1.03
CA GLY A 43 -4.82 0.09 2.04
C GLY A 43 -4.85 1.49 1.41
N CYS A 44 -5.73 1.71 0.43
CA CYS A 44 -5.74 2.92 -0.39
C CYS A 44 -6.32 4.16 0.31
N ASN A 45 -6.98 4.01 1.46
CA ASN A 45 -7.69 5.10 2.13
C ASN A 45 -8.60 5.86 1.13
N VAL A 46 -8.50 7.17 1.02
CA VAL A 46 -9.30 8.00 0.09
C VAL A 46 -8.76 8.03 -1.36
N GLY A 47 -7.78 7.19 -1.70
CA GLY A 47 -7.24 7.01 -3.06
C GLY A 47 -6.22 8.06 -3.50
N ASN A 48 -5.66 8.87 -2.59
CA ASN A 48 -4.76 9.96 -2.94
C ASN A 48 -3.54 9.53 -3.76
N ASN A 49 -2.96 8.35 -3.50
CA ASN A 49 -1.81 7.84 -4.25
C ASN A 49 -2.18 7.40 -5.68
N LEU A 50 -3.47 7.20 -5.96
CA LEU A 50 -3.98 6.80 -7.28
C LEU A 50 -4.26 8.00 -8.19
N SER A 51 -4.18 9.23 -7.68
CA SER A 51 -4.63 10.45 -8.35
C SER A 51 -3.91 10.79 -9.67
N ALA A 52 -2.70 10.26 -9.90
CA ALA A 52 -1.95 10.50 -11.14
C ALA A 52 -2.22 9.46 -12.24
N PHE A 53 -2.96 8.39 -11.93
CA PHE A 53 -3.30 7.39 -12.94
C PHE A 53 -4.35 7.95 -13.91
N PRO A 54 -4.18 7.74 -15.23
CA PRO A 54 -5.19 8.16 -16.20
C PRO A 54 -6.42 7.25 -16.11
N GLU A 55 -7.58 7.78 -16.48
CA GLU A 55 -8.87 7.07 -16.47
C GLU A 55 -8.87 5.78 -17.30
N SER A 56 -7.98 5.70 -18.30
CA SER A 56 -7.83 4.52 -19.17
C SER A 56 -7.04 3.38 -18.51
N PHE A 57 -6.44 3.62 -17.32
CA PHE A 57 -5.69 2.58 -16.61
C PHE A 57 -6.64 1.75 -15.74
N ASN A 58 -6.41 0.44 -15.65
CA ASN A 58 -7.21 -0.41 -14.77
C ASN A 58 -6.71 -0.29 -13.32
N VAL A 59 -7.32 0.64 -12.58
CA VAL A 59 -6.94 0.99 -11.20
C VAL A 59 -7.96 0.44 -10.22
N THR A 60 -7.45 -0.26 -9.22
CA THR A 60 -8.22 -0.75 -8.08
C THR A 60 -7.63 -0.19 -6.78
N GLY A 61 -8.49 0.26 -5.89
CA GLY A 61 -8.16 0.56 -4.50
C GLY A 61 -8.84 -0.44 -3.56
N MET A 62 -8.19 -0.78 -2.46
CA MET A 62 -8.76 -1.65 -1.44
C MET A 62 -8.44 -1.10 -0.05
N ASP A 63 -9.44 -1.06 0.83
CA ASP A 63 -9.27 -0.66 2.22
C ASP A 63 -10.32 -1.34 3.10
N MET A 64 -10.09 -1.44 4.40
CA MET A 64 -11.10 -1.90 5.38
C MET A 64 -12.01 -0.76 5.85
N ASN A 65 -11.64 0.49 5.58
CA ASN A 65 -12.40 1.68 5.97
C ASN A 65 -13.42 2.06 4.91
N LYS A 66 -14.65 1.61 5.08
CA LYS A 66 -15.75 1.90 4.16
C LYS A 66 -15.96 3.39 3.91
N SER A 67 -15.88 4.24 4.95
CA SER A 67 -16.06 5.68 4.79
C SER A 67 -14.96 6.32 3.95
N ALA A 68 -13.71 5.83 4.03
CA ALA A 68 -12.63 6.25 3.15
C ALA A 68 -12.91 5.86 1.69
N LEU A 69 -13.39 4.64 1.46
CA LEU A 69 -13.72 4.15 0.12
C LEU A 69 -14.88 4.93 -0.53
N GLU A 70 -15.88 5.35 0.23
CA GLU A 70 -16.96 6.21 -0.25
C GLU A 70 -16.43 7.56 -0.77
N ILE A 71 -15.42 8.12 -0.08
CA ILE A 71 -14.73 9.33 -0.52
C ILE A 71 -13.89 9.05 -1.77
N ALA A 72 -13.11 7.95 -1.76
CA ALA A 72 -12.30 7.54 -2.90
C ALA A 72 -13.16 7.35 -4.17
N GLN A 73 -14.28 6.64 -4.06
CA GLN A 73 -15.19 6.41 -5.19
C GLN A 73 -15.81 7.71 -5.72
N LYS A 74 -16.08 8.68 -4.84
CA LYS A 74 -16.58 10.00 -5.24
C LYS A 74 -15.50 10.82 -5.98
N ASN A 75 -14.24 10.73 -5.52
CA ASN A 75 -13.14 11.50 -6.09
C ASN A 75 -12.63 10.88 -7.41
N PHE A 76 -12.71 9.56 -7.55
CA PHE A 76 -12.16 8.78 -8.67
C PHE A 76 -13.23 7.82 -9.21
N SER A 77 -14.28 8.35 -9.83
CA SER A 77 -15.45 7.58 -10.28
C SER A 77 -15.13 6.49 -11.33
N ASN A 78 -14.01 6.62 -12.04
CA ASN A 78 -13.56 5.68 -13.08
C ASN A 78 -12.69 4.54 -12.52
N PHE A 79 -12.31 4.59 -11.23
CA PHE A 79 -11.58 3.53 -10.57
C PHE A 79 -12.53 2.64 -9.77
N THR A 80 -12.09 1.44 -9.45
CA THR A 80 -12.88 0.49 -8.66
C THR A 80 -12.33 0.39 -7.24
N PHE A 81 -13.23 0.43 -6.25
CA PHE A 81 -12.84 0.35 -4.85
C PHE A 81 -13.56 -0.80 -4.14
N TYR A 82 -12.82 -1.55 -3.30
CA TYR A 82 -13.34 -2.71 -2.57
C TYR A 82 -13.06 -2.59 -1.07
N GLU A 83 -14.08 -2.88 -0.27
CA GLU A 83 -13.92 -3.11 1.16
C GLU A 83 -13.45 -4.56 1.36
N ASP A 84 -12.19 -4.76 1.77
CA ASP A 84 -11.61 -6.08 1.94
C ASP A 84 -10.43 -6.06 2.93
N ASP A 85 -10.05 -7.24 3.44
CA ASP A 85 -8.91 -7.43 4.35
C ASP A 85 -7.67 -7.84 3.53
N ILE A 86 -6.61 -7.02 3.58
CA ILE A 86 -5.34 -7.27 2.88
C ILE A 86 -4.68 -8.60 3.24
N LYS A 87 -5.10 -9.25 4.31
CA LYS A 87 -4.58 -10.56 4.76
C LYS A 87 -5.24 -11.75 4.08
N ALA A 88 -6.39 -11.55 3.45
CA ALA A 88 -7.16 -12.63 2.81
C ALA A 88 -8.23 -12.00 1.91
N THR A 89 -7.83 -11.58 0.73
CA THR A 89 -8.72 -10.88 -0.21
C THR A 89 -9.59 -11.85 -1.00
N ASN A 90 -10.70 -11.34 -1.55
CA ASN A 90 -11.58 -12.09 -2.42
C ASN A 90 -11.13 -12.09 -3.90
N PHE A 91 -9.98 -11.51 -4.23
CA PHE A 91 -9.47 -11.49 -5.60
C PHE A 91 -8.94 -12.86 -6.03
N PRO A 92 -9.05 -13.22 -7.32
CA PRO A 92 -8.43 -14.42 -7.88
C PRO A 92 -6.89 -14.37 -7.79
N ASP A 93 -6.26 -15.55 -7.89
CA ASP A 93 -4.82 -15.66 -8.03
C ASP A 93 -4.33 -14.94 -9.29
N SER A 94 -3.17 -14.29 -9.20
CA SER A 94 -2.54 -13.61 -10.34
C SER A 94 -3.50 -12.66 -11.06
N HIS A 95 -4.19 -11.82 -10.34
CA HIS A 95 -5.23 -10.93 -10.87
C HIS A 95 -4.66 -9.60 -11.36
N PHE A 96 -3.74 -8.99 -10.59
CA PHE A 96 -3.17 -7.68 -10.88
C PHE A 96 -1.74 -7.77 -11.40
N ASP A 97 -1.38 -6.94 -12.40
CA ASP A 97 0.00 -6.85 -12.87
C ASP A 97 0.93 -6.32 -11.78
N VAL A 98 0.42 -5.37 -10.99
CA VAL A 98 1.11 -4.74 -9.86
C VAL A 98 0.20 -4.72 -8.62
N VAL A 99 0.76 -5.10 -7.47
CA VAL A 99 0.20 -4.88 -6.14
C VAL A 99 1.11 -3.91 -5.38
N PHE A 100 0.58 -2.86 -4.76
CA PHE A 100 1.43 -1.99 -3.97
C PHE A 100 0.77 -1.51 -2.67
N THR A 101 1.63 -1.05 -1.75
CA THR A 101 1.24 -0.36 -0.52
C THR A 101 2.05 0.91 -0.33
N ARG A 102 1.45 1.89 0.35
CA ARG A 102 2.16 3.07 0.85
C ARG A 102 1.70 3.41 2.26
N GLY A 103 2.60 3.22 3.25
CA GLY A 103 2.31 3.51 4.65
C GLY A 103 1.23 2.60 5.26
N VAL A 104 1.16 1.34 4.86
CA VAL A 104 0.13 0.37 5.29
C VAL A 104 0.73 -0.75 6.12
N LEU A 105 1.82 -1.37 5.64
CA LEU A 105 2.45 -2.50 6.34
C LEU A 105 3.06 -2.10 7.68
N ILE A 106 3.33 -0.81 7.86
CA ILE A 106 3.71 -0.22 9.15
C ILE A 106 2.60 -0.37 10.21
N HIS A 107 1.35 -0.60 9.82
CA HIS A 107 0.22 -0.81 10.73
C HIS A 107 -0.17 -2.28 10.91
N ILE A 108 0.52 -3.19 10.21
CA ILE A 108 0.23 -4.63 10.30
C ILE A 108 1.10 -5.26 11.39
N PRO A 109 0.53 -5.92 12.40
CA PRO A 109 1.30 -6.63 13.41
C PRO A 109 2.24 -7.66 12.81
N GLN A 110 3.41 -7.89 13.43
CA GLN A 110 4.40 -8.85 12.94
C GLN A 110 3.81 -10.27 12.76
N SER A 111 2.84 -10.66 13.60
CA SER A 111 2.12 -11.94 13.50
C SER A 111 1.31 -12.11 12.22
N ASP A 112 0.88 -11.00 11.61
CA ASP A 112 0.01 -10.99 10.44
C ASP A 112 0.77 -10.64 9.15
N LEU A 113 2.00 -10.11 9.27
CA LEU A 113 2.76 -9.57 8.15
C LEU A 113 3.08 -10.64 7.09
N ASP A 114 3.56 -11.82 7.51
CA ASP A 114 3.91 -12.88 6.58
C ASP A 114 2.68 -13.38 5.80
N LYS A 115 1.52 -13.46 6.45
CA LYS A 115 0.24 -13.80 5.79
C LYS A 115 -0.17 -12.74 4.77
N THR A 116 -0.01 -11.46 5.11
CA THR A 116 -0.29 -10.34 4.21
C THR A 116 0.60 -10.38 2.97
N LEU A 117 1.90 -10.62 3.14
CA LEU A 117 2.84 -10.69 2.03
C LEU A 117 2.58 -11.91 1.12
N GLN A 118 2.19 -13.05 1.68
CA GLN A 118 1.75 -14.22 0.90
C GLN A 118 0.50 -13.90 0.07
N GLU A 119 -0.45 -13.15 0.63
CA GLU A 119 -1.64 -12.73 -0.09
C GLU A 119 -1.29 -11.81 -1.27
N PHE A 120 -0.35 -10.87 -1.09
CA PHE A 120 0.12 -10.02 -2.19
C PHE A 120 0.79 -10.83 -3.30
N ILE A 121 1.60 -11.85 -2.94
CA ILE A 121 2.17 -12.79 -3.94
C ILE A 121 1.06 -13.53 -4.67
N ARG A 122 0.02 -13.99 -3.96
CA ARG A 122 -1.09 -14.74 -4.55
C ARG A 122 -1.83 -13.93 -5.60
N ILE A 123 -2.23 -12.69 -5.26
CA ILE A 123 -3.04 -11.84 -6.16
C ILE A 123 -2.23 -11.12 -7.24
N SER A 124 -0.90 -11.02 -7.07
CA SER A 124 0.00 -10.43 -8.06
C SER A 124 0.29 -11.41 -9.20
N LYS A 125 0.28 -10.93 -10.45
CA LYS A 125 0.82 -11.66 -11.60
C LYS A 125 2.34 -11.66 -11.58
N LYS A 126 2.95 -10.51 -11.24
CA LYS A 126 4.40 -10.37 -11.41
C LYS A 126 5.07 -9.41 -10.44
N TRP A 127 4.50 -8.22 -10.19
CA TRP A 127 5.18 -7.15 -9.50
C TRP A 127 4.51 -6.78 -8.20
N ILE A 128 5.32 -6.57 -7.15
CA ILE A 128 4.85 -6.03 -5.88
C ILE A 128 5.84 -4.95 -5.45
N PHE A 129 5.35 -3.79 -5.00
CA PHE A 129 6.22 -2.82 -4.37
C PHE A 129 5.60 -2.18 -3.13
N ASN A 130 6.45 -1.75 -2.23
CA ASN A 130 6.06 -1.14 -0.96
C ASN A 130 6.81 0.18 -0.75
N LEU A 131 6.10 1.17 -0.23
CA LEU A 131 6.65 2.43 0.27
C LEU A 131 6.29 2.52 1.76
N GLU A 132 7.23 2.12 2.62
CA GLU A 132 6.95 1.98 4.06
C GLU A 132 8.00 2.74 4.89
N TYR A 133 7.63 3.16 6.10
CA TYR A 133 8.57 3.81 7.02
C TYR A 133 9.71 2.86 7.36
N PHE A 134 10.92 3.30 7.04
CA PHE A 134 12.11 2.49 7.18
C PHE A 134 12.85 2.76 8.49
N GLY A 135 13.31 1.67 9.14
CA GLY A 135 14.09 1.73 10.36
C GLY A 135 14.45 0.33 10.85
N GLU A 136 14.71 0.20 12.14
CA GLU A 136 14.90 -1.10 12.78
C GLU A 136 13.60 -1.91 12.71
N ASP A 137 13.65 -3.02 11.97
CA ASP A 137 12.46 -3.79 11.62
C ASP A 137 11.69 -4.30 12.85
N GLY A 138 10.38 -4.07 12.85
CA GLY A 138 9.50 -4.43 13.95
C GLY A 138 9.60 -3.51 15.17
N LYS A 139 10.48 -2.51 15.17
CA LYS A 139 10.54 -1.53 16.24
C LYS A 139 9.31 -0.62 16.20
N MET A 140 8.62 -0.56 17.33
CA MET A 140 7.43 0.27 17.50
C MET A 140 7.80 1.76 17.41
N ILE A 141 6.94 2.51 16.73
CA ILE A 141 6.99 3.96 16.69
C ILE A 141 5.89 4.48 17.62
N ASN A 142 6.23 5.43 18.49
CA ASN A 142 5.22 6.10 19.29
C ASN A 142 4.31 6.92 18.36
N TRP A 143 3.05 6.60 18.39
CA TRP A 143 2.04 7.31 17.62
C TRP A 143 1.02 7.92 18.56
N GLU A 144 0.72 9.19 18.38
CA GLU A 144 -0.22 9.94 19.25
C GLU A 144 -1.64 9.35 19.28
N ARG A 145 -1.99 8.51 18.28
CA ARG A 145 -3.29 7.84 18.16
C ARG A 145 -3.38 6.51 18.91
N GLY A 146 -2.30 6.05 19.52
CA GLY A 146 -2.29 4.84 20.34
C GLY A 146 -1.02 4.01 20.28
N ASP A 147 -0.90 3.11 21.21
CA ASP A 147 0.22 2.17 21.32
C ASP A 147 -0.01 0.93 20.45
N ASN A 148 1.09 0.31 20.01
CA ASN A 148 1.08 -0.92 19.21
C ASN A 148 0.27 -0.81 17.90
N LEU A 149 0.36 0.35 17.23
CA LEU A 149 -0.33 0.63 15.98
C LEU A 149 0.60 1.01 14.83
N LEU A 150 1.89 1.20 15.11
CA LEU A 150 2.85 1.70 14.13
C LEU A 150 4.24 1.09 14.36
N TRP A 151 4.84 0.51 13.32
CA TRP A 151 6.16 -0.12 13.38
C TRP A 151 7.00 0.28 12.17
N TYR A 152 8.32 0.46 12.38
CA TYR A 152 9.25 0.51 11.26
C TYR A 152 9.28 -0.82 10.51
N ARG A 153 9.50 -0.76 9.19
CA ARG A 153 9.60 -1.95 8.33
C ARG A 153 10.87 -1.94 7.50
N ASN A 154 11.58 -3.06 7.52
CA ASN A 154 12.62 -3.35 6.54
C ASN A 154 12.05 -4.36 5.51
N MET A 155 11.33 -3.84 4.52
CA MET A 155 10.62 -4.69 3.56
C MET A 155 11.57 -5.59 2.76
N LYS A 156 12.79 -5.16 2.49
CA LYS A 156 13.81 -6.00 1.87
C LYS A 156 14.09 -7.28 2.68
N GLU A 157 14.24 -7.17 4.00
CA GLU A 157 14.46 -8.34 4.85
C GLU A 157 13.18 -9.20 4.98
N GLN A 158 12.02 -8.59 5.00
CA GLN A 158 10.76 -9.31 5.02
C GLN A 158 10.56 -10.14 3.74
N TRP A 159 10.84 -9.57 2.57
CA TRP A 159 10.69 -10.26 1.28
C TRP A 159 11.69 -11.41 1.06
N LYS A 160 12.85 -11.41 1.71
CA LYS A 160 13.81 -12.53 1.65
C LYS A 160 13.27 -13.86 2.19
N LYS A 161 12.16 -13.83 2.92
CA LYS A 161 11.50 -15.03 3.47
C LYS A 161 10.68 -15.78 2.42
N PHE A 162 10.45 -15.18 1.25
CA PHE A 162 9.57 -15.67 0.21
C PHE A 162 10.32 -15.93 -1.09
N ASP A 163 9.73 -16.75 -1.95
CA ASP A 163 10.27 -17.05 -3.28
C ASP A 163 9.95 -15.89 -4.26
N VAL A 164 10.70 -14.80 -4.10
CA VAL A 164 10.63 -13.59 -4.92
C VAL A 164 12.03 -13.03 -5.16
N GLU A 165 12.20 -12.29 -6.24
CA GLU A 165 13.43 -11.58 -6.55
C GLU A 165 13.33 -10.11 -6.16
N ILE A 166 14.28 -9.61 -5.36
CA ILE A 166 14.35 -8.18 -5.01
C ILE A 166 15.00 -7.43 -6.16
N MET A 167 14.22 -6.60 -6.84
CA MET A 167 14.64 -5.85 -8.03
C MET A 167 15.24 -4.49 -7.69
N SER A 168 14.72 -3.84 -6.64
CA SER A 168 15.16 -2.52 -6.21
C SER A 168 14.84 -2.29 -4.75
N ASP A 169 15.68 -1.49 -4.07
CA ASP A 169 15.49 -1.12 -2.68
C ASP A 169 16.28 0.16 -2.38
N PHE A 170 15.58 1.30 -2.16
CA PHE A 170 16.20 2.61 -1.92
C PHE A 170 15.31 3.53 -1.08
N GLU A 171 15.92 4.53 -0.46
CA GLU A 171 15.19 5.56 0.29
C GLU A 171 14.52 6.55 -0.68
N ILE A 172 13.25 6.84 -0.41
CA ILE A 172 12.52 7.88 -1.13
C ILE A 172 13.06 9.24 -0.70
N PRO A 173 13.40 10.13 -1.65
CA PRO A 173 13.79 11.50 -1.33
C PRO A 173 12.73 12.21 -0.47
N VAL A 174 13.19 12.98 0.53
CA VAL A 174 12.30 13.67 1.48
C VAL A 174 11.38 14.69 0.79
N GLU A 175 11.78 15.17 -0.38
CA GLU A 175 11.00 16.04 -1.25
C GLU A 175 9.76 15.34 -1.83
N LEU A 176 9.84 14.01 -2.02
CA LEU A 176 8.72 13.19 -2.49
C LEU A 176 7.87 12.64 -1.33
N ASP A 177 8.51 12.22 -0.24
CA ASP A 177 7.79 11.74 0.95
C ASP A 177 8.52 12.13 2.24
N LYS A 178 7.91 13.04 3.01
CA LYS A 178 8.46 13.56 4.27
C LYS A 178 8.60 12.49 5.37
N ASN A 179 7.95 11.34 5.20
CA ASN A 179 7.88 10.28 6.20
C ASN A 179 9.08 9.32 6.19
N LYS A 180 10.17 9.64 5.45
CA LYS A 180 11.37 8.79 5.34
C LYS A 180 11.02 7.35 4.90
N CYS A 181 10.19 7.24 3.90
CA CYS A 181 9.81 5.96 3.34
C CYS A 181 10.96 5.34 2.53
N ARG A 182 10.97 4.02 2.51
CA ARG A 182 11.83 3.22 1.64
C ARG A 182 10.98 2.49 0.61
N PHE A 183 11.41 2.59 -0.63
CA PHE A 183 10.82 1.85 -1.74
C PHE A 183 11.49 0.48 -1.85
N THR A 184 10.69 -0.57 -1.92
CA THR A 184 11.17 -1.94 -2.17
C THR A 184 10.32 -2.54 -3.28
N LEU A 185 10.94 -2.97 -4.38
CA LEU A 185 10.31 -3.63 -5.51
C LEU A 185 10.74 -5.09 -5.58
N VAL A 186 9.78 -5.99 -5.69
CA VAL A 186 10.02 -7.41 -5.89
C VAL A 186 9.29 -7.95 -7.12
N ARG A 187 9.89 -8.99 -7.72
CA ARG A 187 9.33 -9.77 -8.81
C ARG A 187 8.96 -11.15 -8.31
N LYS A 188 7.73 -11.57 -8.55
CA LYS A 188 7.28 -12.96 -8.35
C LYS A 188 8.02 -13.87 -9.33
N ILE A 189 8.55 -14.99 -8.84
CA ILE A 189 9.26 -16.01 -9.62
C ILE A 189 8.25 -17.07 -10.13
#